data_6aec4cc72d661bd89d9bc6924f648864
#
_entry.id   6aec4cc72d661bd89d9bc6924f648864
#
_cell.length_a   1.000
_cell.length_b   1.000
_cell.length_c   1.000
_cell.angle_alpha   90.00
_cell.angle_beta   90.00
_cell.angle_gamma   90.00
#
_symmetry.space_group_name_H-M   'P 1'
#
loop_
_entity.id
_entity.type
_entity.pdbx_description
1 polymer ?
#
loop_
_entity_poly.entity_id
_entity_poly.type
_entity_poly.pdbx_seq_one_letter_code
_entity_poly.pdbx_strand_id
1 'polypeptide(L)'
;RPPISMDAAPVPGAEETSSRVTSLPRPWIRPRLLPAGRPGHRPDESDVRRLWVALIGPGAVADLLRLTAAAHGRRTIRRPVHLPVLLREGLVERDGESILVHPLIPTLLPCHLRRLRPSLRAEYRPPGG
;
A
#
# COMPACT_ATOMS: atom_id res chain seq x y z
N ARG A 1 -7.14 33.82 34.59
CA ARG A 1 -7.13 33.09 34.38
C ARG A 1 -7.44 32.78 34.11
N PRO A 2 -7.35 33.19 34.15
CA PRO A 2 -7.43 32.46 33.65
C PRO A 2 -7.79 32.03 33.19
N PRO A 3 -7.55 32.08 33.07
CA PRO A 3 -7.64 31.29 32.53
C PRO A 3 -7.89 30.94 31.93
N ILE A 4 -7.48 30.95 31.60
CA ILE A 4 -7.45 30.23 31.02
C ILE A 4 -7.61 29.83 30.44
N SER A 5 -7.33 30.13 30.34
CA SER A 5 -7.21 29.35 29.78
C SER A 5 -7.37 28.98 29.25
N MET A 6 -7.10 29.16 28.96
CA MET A 6 -7.00 28.50 28.40
C MET A 6 -7.00 27.97 28.02
N ASP A 7 -6.78 28.20 27.75
CA ASP A 7 -6.63 27.38 27.30
C ASP A 7 -6.78 26.91 26.81
N ALA A 8 -6.44 27.65 26.89
CA ALA A 8 -6.30 26.88 26.33
C ALA A 8 -6.42 26.59 25.68
N ALA A 9 -6.08 26.94 25.41
CA ALA A 9 -5.93 26.28 24.69
C ALA A 9 -6.15 26.02 24.04
N PRO A 10 -5.99 26.14 23.72
CA PRO A 10 -6.12 25.52 22.88
C PRO A 10 -6.24 25.28 22.24
N VAL A 11 -5.91 25.57 22.01
CA VAL A 11 -5.86 24.87 21.33
C VAL A 11 -5.93 24.71 20.70
N PRO A 12 -5.61 24.87 20.51
CA PRO A 12 -5.59 24.39 19.70
C PRO A 12 -5.81 23.86 19.19
N GLY A 13 -5.72 24.10 18.90
CA GLY A 13 -5.67 23.24 18.28
C GLY A 13 -6.39 23.12 17.92
N ALA A 14 -6.34 23.35 17.94
CA ALA A 14 -7.01 22.91 17.61
C ALA A 14 -7.39 23.05 16.81
N GLU A 15 -7.03 23.27 16.49
CA GLU A 15 -7.37 22.97 15.81
C GLU A 15 -7.22 22.66 15.14
N GLU A 16 -6.71 22.73 14.85
CA GLU A 16 -6.61 22.11 14.15
C GLU A 16 -7.23 21.57 13.68
N THR A 17 -6.95 21.72 13.36
CA THR A 17 -7.62 21.03 13.14
C THR A 17 -8.62 20.97 12.43
N SER A 18 -8.72 21.29 12.00
CA SER A 18 -9.93 21.04 11.53
C SER A 18 -10.05 20.61 10.17
N SER A 19 -9.23 20.82 9.42
CA SER A 19 -9.40 20.52 8.13
C SER A 19 -9.65 19.14 7.77
N ARG A 20 -9.50 18.31 8.40
CA ARG A 20 -9.68 17.04 8.06
C ARG A 20 -11.01 16.57 8.02
N VAL A 21 -11.89 17.39 8.10
CA VAL A 21 -13.22 16.97 8.29
C VAL A 21 -13.85 16.31 7.13
N THR A 22 -13.38 16.51 5.92
CA THR A 22 -14.05 15.91 4.79
C THR A 22 -13.49 14.59 4.40
N SER A 23 -12.38 14.20 4.95
CA SER A 23 -11.75 12.96 4.55
C SER A 23 -12.17 11.83 5.45
N LEU A 24 -11.86 10.61 5.05
CA LEU A 24 -12.02 9.45 5.90
C LEU A 24 -11.15 9.60 7.13
N PRO A 25 -11.56 9.01 8.26
CA PRO A 25 -10.68 8.95 9.42
C PRO A 25 -9.34 8.35 9.03
N ARG A 26 -8.26 8.85 9.64
CA ARG A 26 -6.92 8.46 9.24
C ARG A 26 -6.64 6.98 9.23
N PRO A 27 -7.18 6.16 10.13
CA PRO A 27 -6.89 4.74 10.06
C PRO A 27 -7.60 4.01 8.94
N TRP A 28 -8.47 4.69 8.18
CA TRP A 28 -9.25 4.05 7.13
C TRP A 28 -8.82 4.59 5.77
N ILE A 29 -8.79 3.72 4.78
CA ILE A 29 -8.49 4.10 3.41
C ILE A 29 -9.44 3.37 2.46
N ARG A 30 -9.59 3.96 1.28
CA ARG A 30 -10.39 3.35 0.21
C ARG A 30 -9.49 3.10 -0.98
N PRO A 31 -8.99 1.87 -1.15
CA PRO A 31 -8.15 1.55 -2.31
C PRO A 31 -8.97 1.57 -3.59
N ARG A 32 -8.31 1.96 -4.68
CA ARG A 32 -8.92 2.01 -6.01
C ARG A 32 -8.01 1.32 -7.00
N LEU A 33 -8.62 0.69 -7.99
CA LEU A 33 -7.84 0.01 -9.02
C LEU A 33 -7.32 1.00 -10.04
N LEU A 34 -6.06 0.84 -10.40
CA LEU A 34 -5.50 1.52 -11.54
C LEU A 34 -6.00 0.84 -12.82
N PRO A 35 -6.11 1.60 -13.92
CA PRO A 35 -6.42 0.95 -15.20
C PRO A 35 -5.35 -0.08 -15.53
N ALA A 36 -5.76 -1.19 -16.12
CA ALA A 36 -4.83 -2.20 -16.58
C ALA A 36 -3.99 -1.62 -17.71
N GLY A 37 -2.73 -1.96 -17.77
CA GLY A 37 -1.86 -1.42 -18.80
C GLY A 37 -0.43 -1.81 -18.61
N ARG A 38 -0.05 -2.21 -17.43
CA ARG A 38 1.31 -2.66 -17.17
C ARG A 38 1.34 -4.17 -17.13
N PRO A 39 2.40 -4.79 -17.63
CA PRO A 39 2.58 -6.22 -17.43
C PRO A 39 2.71 -6.52 -15.93
N GLY A 40 2.22 -7.66 -15.54
CA GLY A 40 2.29 -8.06 -14.16
C GLY A 40 1.87 -9.50 -14.00
N HIS A 41 1.82 -9.94 -12.77
CA HIS A 41 1.52 -11.32 -12.42
C HIS A 41 0.16 -11.41 -11.79
N ARG A 42 -0.54 -12.50 -12.04
CA ARG A 42 -1.83 -12.71 -11.39
C ARG A 42 -1.62 -12.88 -9.90
N PRO A 43 -2.57 -12.37 -9.09
CA PRO A 43 -2.43 -12.49 -7.63
C PRO A 43 -2.39 -13.93 -7.13
N ASP A 44 -2.88 -14.89 -7.93
CA ASP A 44 -2.86 -16.29 -7.51
C ASP A 44 -1.56 -17.01 -7.91
N GLU A 45 -0.59 -16.34 -8.50
CA GLU A 45 0.70 -16.95 -8.81
C GLU A 45 1.53 -17.05 -7.54
N SER A 46 1.56 -18.23 -6.96
CA SER A 46 2.22 -18.43 -5.68
C SER A 46 3.73 -18.21 -5.76
N ASP A 47 4.34 -18.52 -6.90
CA ASP A 47 5.79 -18.34 -7.04
C ASP A 47 6.18 -16.87 -6.93
N VAL A 48 5.42 -15.98 -7.57
CA VAL A 48 5.71 -14.56 -7.52
C VAL A 48 5.47 -14.02 -6.11
N ARG A 49 4.39 -14.45 -5.45
CA ARG A 49 4.15 -14.04 -4.08
C ARG A 49 5.28 -14.46 -3.16
N ARG A 50 5.83 -15.65 -3.37
CA ARG A 50 6.93 -16.15 -2.57
C ARG A 50 8.17 -15.27 -2.71
N LEU A 51 8.46 -14.82 -3.93
CA LEU A 51 9.60 -13.95 -4.15
C LEU A 51 9.39 -12.60 -3.47
N TRP A 52 8.19 -12.04 -3.55
CA TRP A 52 7.89 -10.79 -2.85
C TRP A 52 7.94 -10.97 -1.34
N VAL A 53 7.51 -12.13 -0.83
CA VAL A 53 7.65 -12.41 0.61
C VAL A 53 9.13 -12.37 1.02
N ALA A 54 10.01 -12.90 0.18
CA ALA A 54 11.44 -12.87 0.48
C ALA A 54 11.99 -11.43 0.50
N LEU A 55 11.38 -10.53 -0.26
CA LEU A 55 11.84 -9.14 -0.34
C LEU A 55 11.26 -8.25 0.75
N ILE A 56 9.98 -8.38 1.04
CA ILE A 56 9.30 -7.42 1.91
C ILE A 56 8.59 -8.07 3.10
N GLY A 57 8.61 -9.40 3.17
CA GLY A 57 8.02 -10.12 4.27
C GLY A 57 6.57 -10.54 4.02
N PRO A 58 6.10 -11.57 4.75
CA PRO A 58 4.75 -12.09 4.54
C PRO A 58 3.66 -11.11 4.95
N GLY A 59 3.90 -10.30 5.97
CA GLY A 59 2.90 -9.32 6.40
C GLY A 59 2.60 -8.28 5.34
N ALA A 60 3.65 -7.77 4.68
CA ALA A 60 3.46 -6.79 3.63
C ALA A 60 2.75 -7.39 2.42
N VAL A 61 3.08 -8.64 2.05
CA VAL A 61 2.39 -9.29 0.94
C VAL A 61 0.92 -9.54 1.28
N ALA A 62 0.64 -9.97 2.52
CA ALA A 62 -0.74 -10.13 2.94
C ALA A 62 -1.52 -8.81 2.86
N ASP A 63 -0.89 -7.71 3.27
CA ASP A 63 -1.52 -6.40 3.17
C ASP A 63 -1.78 -6.00 1.73
N LEU A 64 -0.84 -6.32 0.83
CA LEU A 64 -1.05 -6.07 -0.60
C LEU A 64 -2.27 -6.82 -1.12
N LEU A 65 -2.42 -8.09 -0.75
CA LEU A 65 -3.55 -8.88 -1.19
C LEU A 65 -4.87 -8.33 -0.63
N ARG A 66 -4.85 -7.87 0.61
CA ARG A 66 -6.03 -7.24 1.21
C ARG A 66 -6.40 -5.95 0.49
N LEU A 67 -5.41 -5.15 0.13
CA LEU A 67 -5.65 -3.92 -0.63
C LEU A 67 -6.24 -4.23 -1.99
N THR A 68 -5.71 -5.23 -2.67
CA THR A 68 -6.21 -5.64 -3.97
C THR A 68 -7.67 -6.09 -3.89
N ALA A 69 -7.98 -6.92 -2.90
CA ALA A 69 -9.35 -7.38 -2.72
C ALA A 69 -10.30 -6.23 -2.38
N ALA A 70 -9.84 -5.29 -1.54
CA ALA A 70 -10.66 -4.15 -1.17
C ALA A 70 -10.90 -3.24 -2.38
N ALA A 71 -9.90 -3.06 -3.23
CA ALA A 71 -10.04 -2.24 -4.43
C ALA A 71 -11.04 -2.86 -5.40
N HIS A 72 -10.97 -4.17 -5.60
CA HIS A 72 -11.93 -4.86 -6.46
C HIS A 72 -13.35 -4.76 -5.92
N GLY A 73 -13.50 -4.87 -4.61
CA GLY A 73 -14.81 -4.80 -3.97
C GLY A 73 -15.28 -3.40 -3.64
N ARG A 74 -14.47 -2.39 -3.97
CA ARG A 74 -14.78 -0.99 -3.67
C ARG A 74 -15.06 -0.80 -2.20
N ARG A 75 -14.24 -1.41 -1.34
CA ARG A 75 -14.45 -1.36 0.10
C ARG A 75 -13.43 -0.44 0.76
N THR A 76 -13.85 0.13 1.88
CA THR A 76 -12.98 0.86 2.78
C THR A 76 -12.42 -0.13 3.77
N ILE A 77 -11.12 -0.08 4.01
CA ILE A 77 -10.47 -0.95 4.97
C ILE A 77 -9.59 -0.13 5.89
N ARG A 78 -9.21 -0.75 6.99
CA ARG A 78 -8.27 -0.13 7.90
C ARG A 78 -6.91 -0.03 7.21
N ARG A 79 -6.23 1.07 7.44
CA ARG A 79 -4.93 1.33 6.83
C ARG A 79 -3.96 0.20 7.19
N PRO A 80 -3.39 -0.49 6.22
CA PRO A 80 -2.46 -1.58 6.51
C PRO A 80 -1.17 -1.06 7.14
N VAL A 81 -0.64 -1.85 8.06
CA VAL A 81 0.60 -1.50 8.76
C VAL A 81 1.78 -1.38 7.79
N HIS A 82 1.80 -2.21 6.76
CA HIS A 82 2.93 -2.25 5.82
C HIS A 82 2.73 -1.35 4.60
N LEU A 83 1.75 -0.46 4.64
CA LEU A 83 1.51 0.43 3.50
C LEU A 83 2.76 1.22 3.10
N PRO A 84 3.56 1.76 4.03
CA PRO A 84 4.77 2.48 3.62
C PRO A 84 5.73 1.63 2.81
N VAL A 85 5.88 0.35 3.15
CA VAL A 85 6.74 -0.55 2.40
C VAL A 85 6.19 -0.76 0.99
N LEU A 86 4.88 -0.96 0.87
CA LEU A 86 4.26 -1.17 -0.43
C LEU A 86 4.40 0.05 -1.34
N LEU A 87 4.29 1.25 -0.77
CA LEU A 87 4.50 2.48 -1.52
C LEU A 87 5.94 2.62 -1.97
N ARG A 88 6.87 2.34 -1.06
CA ARG A 88 8.29 2.46 -1.37
C ARG A 88 8.73 1.53 -2.48
N GLU A 89 8.19 0.31 -2.50
CA GLU A 89 8.58 -0.68 -3.50
C GLU A 89 7.79 -0.57 -4.80
N GLY A 90 6.86 0.37 -4.88
CA GLY A 90 6.11 0.57 -6.11
C GLY A 90 4.98 -0.42 -6.34
N LEU A 91 4.62 -1.18 -5.31
CA LEU A 91 3.53 -2.15 -5.42
C LEU A 91 2.16 -1.50 -5.38
N VAL A 92 2.07 -0.34 -4.76
CA VAL A 92 0.89 0.51 -4.81
C VAL A 92 1.35 1.94 -5.00
N GLU A 93 0.43 2.84 -5.36
CA GLU A 93 0.74 4.24 -5.59
C GLU A 93 -0.20 5.11 -4.78
N ARG A 94 0.24 6.33 -4.53
CA ARG A 94 -0.58 7.30 -3.80
C ARG A 94 -1.02 8.40 -4.76
N ASP A 95 -2.30 8.74 -4.70
CA ASP A 95 -2.85 9.85 -5.47
C ASP A 95 -3.69 10.68 -4.49
N GLY A 96 -3.09 11.73 -3.95
CA GLY A 96 -3.75 12.49 -2.89
C GLY A 96 -3.99 11.62 -1.68
N GLU A 97 -5.25 11.47 -1.31
CA GLU A 97 -5.62 10.61 -0.20
C GLU A 97 -6.00 9.21 -0.65
N SER A 98 -5.98 8.96 -1.93
CA SER A 98 -6.33 7.64 -2.46
C SER A 98 -5.09 6.77 -2.57
N ILE A 99 -5.30 5.48 -2.38
CA ILE A 99 -4.27 4.48 -2.63
C ILE A 99 -4.68 3.74 -3.88
N LEU A 100 -3.79 3.73 -4.87
CA LEU A 100 -4.06 3.11 -6.17
C LEU A 100 -3.36 1.76 -6.21
N VAL A 101 -4.11 0.75 -6.60
CA VAL A 101 -3.65 -0.64 -6.58
C VAL A 101 -3.63 -1.16 -8.01
N HIS A 102 -2.55 -1.84 -8.38
CA HIS A 102 -2.45 -2.46 -9.68
C HIS A 102 -3.32 -3.71 -9.74
N PRO A 103 -4.07 -3.93 -10.82
CA PRO A 103 -4.87 -5.16 -10.96
C PRO A 103 -4.02 -6.42 -10.96
N LEU A 104 -2.77 -6.29 -11.44
CA LEU A 104 -1.81 -7.39 -11.44
C LEU A 104 -0.66 -7.03 -10.51
N ILE A 105 -0.02 -8.03 -9.93
CA ILE A 105 1.14 -7.79 -9.09
C ILE A 105 2.28 -7.30 -10.00
N PRO A 106 2.88 -6.14 -9.71
CA PRO A 106 3.94 -5.60 -10.57
C PRO A 106 5.11 -6.57 -10.71
N THR A 107 5.77 -6.49 -11.86
CA THR A 107 6.95 -7.32 -12.12
C THR A 107 8.08 -6.94 -11.19
N LEU A 108 8.97 -7.90 -10.92
CA LEU A 108 10.18 -7.61 -10.18
C LEU A 108 11.16 -6.89 -11.09
N LEU A 109 11.64 -5.74 -10.65
CA LEU A 109 12.62 -4.95 -11.38
C LEU A 109 14.02 -5.49 -11.10
N PRO A 110 15.02 -5.11 -11.91
CA PRO A 110 16.39 -5.54 -11.65
C PRO A 110 16.86 -5.23 -10.23
N CYS A 111 16.46 -4.10 -9.67
CA CYS A 111 16.85 -3.76 -8.30
C CYS A 111 16.24 -4.73 -7.28
N HIS A 112 15.03 -5.24 -7.54
CA HIS A 112 14.43 -6.25 -6.68
C HIS A 112 15.17 -7.57 -6.81
N LEU A 113 15.45 -7.96 -8.04
CA LEU A 113 16.13 -9.25 -8.28
C LEU A 113 17.51 -9.29 -7.65
N ARG A 114 18.22 -8.15 -7.63
CA ARG A 114 19.54 -8.10 -7.01
C ARG A 114 19.50 -8.32 -5.49
N ARG A 115 18.35 -8.05 -4.87
CA ARG A 115 18.19 -8.23 -3.43
C ARG A 115 17.85 -9.66 -3.06
N LEU A 116 17.52 -10.50 -4.03
CA LEU A 116 17.22 -11.90 -3.78
C LEU A 116 18.50 -12.72 -3.86
N ARG A 117 18.56 -13.79 -3.05
CA ARG A 117 19.67 -14.71 -3.19
C ARG A 117 19.60 -15.38 -4.57
N PRO A 118 20.74 -15.85 -5.10
CA PRO A 118 20.76 -16.37 -6.49
C PRO A 118 19.76 -17.48 -6.78
N SER A 119 19.54 -18.39 -5.82
CA SER A 119 18.60 -19.47 -6.04
C SER A 119 17.17 -18.97 -6.24
N LEU A 120 16.77 -17.97 -5.49
CA LEU A 120 15.43 -17.40 -5.64
C LEU A 120 15.35 -16.57 -6.90
N ARG A 121 16.41 -15.81 -7.21
CA ARG A 121 16.45 -15.01 -8.43
C ARG A 121 16.25 -15.87 -9.67
N ALA A 122 16.84 -17.06 -9.66
CA ALA A 122 16.74 -17.97 -10.79
C ALA A 122 15.33 -18.52 -10.98
N GLU A 123 14.49 -18.46 -9.96
CA GLU A 123 13.12 -18.94 -10.07
C GLU A 123 12.19 -17.95 -10.76
N TYR A 124 12.59 -16.70 -10.88
CA TYR A 124 11.69 -15.68 -11.39
C TYR A 124 11.43 -15.86 -12.88
N ARG A 125 10.17 -15.80 -13.26
CA ARG A 125 9.72 -15.85 -14.65
C ARG A 125 8.92 -14.60 -14.94
N PRO A 126 9.43 -13.71 -15.82
CA PRO A 126 8.68 -12.51 -16.18
C PRO A 126 7.37 -12.86 -16.85
N PRO A 127 6.34 -11.98 -16.72
CA PRO A 127 5.06 -12.25 -17.36
C PRO A 127 5.22 -12.21 -18.88
N GLY A 128 4.54 -13.12 -19.56
CA GLY A 128 4.57 -13.17 -21.01
C GLY A 128 5.86 -13.73 -21.58
N GLY A 129 6.78 -14.16 -20.73
CA GLY A 129 8.07 -14.64 -21.19
C GLY A 129 8.22 -16.12 -21.12
#